data_6709abb72d8110be3671ee111ebe5f1a
#
_entry.id   6709abb72d8110be3671ee111ebe5f1a
#
_cell.length_a   1.000
_cell.length_b   1.000
_cell.length_c   1.000
_cell.angle_alpha   90.00
_cell.angle_beta   90.00
_cell.angle_gamma   90.00
#
_symmetry.space_group_name_H-M   'P 1'
#
loop_
_entity.id
_entity.type
_entity.pdbx_description
1 polymer ?
#
loop_
_entity_poly.entity_id
_entity_poly.type
_entity_poly.pdbx_seq_one_letter_code
_entity_poly.pdbx_strand_id
1 'polypeptide(L)'
;MSKWSFSKDIAITVILFLSISFLSFAGPGEDYKKKLDTQNSTRETTENVSSFSNVKSDLPSDPSVSAEKQRDERISAALSASQVGKKEEQILLLLDHKLSLWDKKEGQYVKLKEWECGYGRNGLKAAEIRKEGDGTTPKGAFPISFAFGFAEKENTKLPYRQIKKNSVWSDEKGSYNQWVESNRYVSGEQLWNYKICYEKALAIGFNQNPVVYGRGSAIFLHIKAPDTWESSGCVTVEKSSMEELLTLVNEKVSIMILQNEEEIKAY
;
A
#
# COMPACT_ATOMS: atom_id res chain seq x y z
N MET A 1 -43.06 25.96 -41.18
CA MET A 1 -43.51 24.63 -41.63
C MET A 1 -42.31 23.86 -42.11
N SER A 2 -41.81 22.90 -41.35
CA SER A 2 -41.15 21.68 -41.84
C SER A 2 -40.95 20.77 -40.65
N LYS A 3 -41.66 19.66 -40.68
CA LYS A 3 -41.62 18.57 -39.71
C LYS A 3 -40.37 17.73 -39.96
N TRP A 4 -39.60 17.40 -38.94
CA TRP A 4 -38.63 16.33 -38.96
C TRP A 4 -39.09 15.18 -38.12
N SER A 5 -39.11 14.01 -38.77
CA SER A 5 -39.57 12.71 -38.32
C SER A 5 -38.51 12.03 -37.48
N PHE A 6 -38.89 11.47 -36.33
CA PHE A 6 -38.03 10.55 -35.56
C PHE A 6 -38.11 9.15 -36.16
N SER A 7 -36.97 8.59 -36.53
CA SER A 7 -36.80 7.16 -36.78
C SER A 7 -36.33 6.45 -35.52
N LYS A 8 -37.10 5.43 -35.13
CA LYS A 8 -36.76 4.51 -34.04
C LYS A 8 -36.09 3.29 -34.63
N ASP A 9 -34.82 3.09 -34.42
CA ASP A 9 -34.18 1.80 -34.67
C ASP A 9 -33.92 1.11 -33.29
N ILE A 10 -34.66 0.03 -33.12
CA ILE A 10 -34.55 -0.89 -31.96
C ILE A 10 -33.50 -1.92 -32.37
N ALA A 11 -32.35 -1.88 -31.72
CA ALA A 11 -31.36 -2.96 -31.79
C ALA A 11 -31.66 -4.00 -30.71
N ILE A 12 -32.10 -5.17 -31.12
CA ILE A 12 -32.30 -6.36 -30.28
C ILE A 12 -30.95 -7.03 -30.09
N THR A 13 -30.41 -6.98 -28.89
CA THR A 13 -29.21 -7.78 -28.52
C THR A 13 -29.66 -9.11 -27.96
N VAL A 14 -29.35 -10.18 -28.69
CA VAL A 14 -29.59 -11.57 -28.30
C VAL A 14 -28.57 -11.96 -27.23
N ILE A 15 -29.06 -12.31 -26.04
CA ILE A 15 -28.24 -12.88 -24.96
C ILE A 15 -28.21 -14.40 -25.16
N LEU A 16 -27.04 -14.93 -25.50
CA LEU A 16 -26.77 -16.37 -25.52
C LEU A 16 -26.43 -16.84 -24.09
N PHE A 17 -27.31 -17.64 -23.50
CA PHE A 17 -27.01 -18.41 -22.26
C PHE A 17 -26.22 -19.66 -22.64
N LEU A 18 -24.96 -19.72 -22.22
CA LEU A 18 -24.18 -20.95 -22.19
C LEU A 18 -24.29 -21.58 -20.80
N SER A 19 -25.03 -22.65 -20.72
CA SER A 19 -25.09 -23.55 -19.56
C SER A 19 -23.79 -24.37 -19.48
N ILE A 20 -23.01 -24.16 -18.42
CA ILE A 20 -21.88 -25.01 -18.08
C ILE A 20 -22.28 -25.93 -16.93
N SER A 21 -22.28 -27.23 -17.23
CA SER A 21 -22.60 -28.34 -16.34
C SER A 21 -21.57 -28.45 -15.21
N PHE A 22 -22.05 -28.56 -13.97
CA PHE A 22 -21.26 -28.99 -12.82
C PHE A 22 -20.82 -30.45 -12.98
N LEU A 23 -19.52 -30.70 -13.10
CA LEU A 23 -18.93 -31.98 -12.78
C LEU A 23 -18.37 -31.94 -11.35
N SER A 24 -19.04 -32.72 -10.51
CA SER A 24 -18.62 -33.02 -9.14
C SER A 24 -17.41 -33.94 -9.19
N PHE A 25 -16.24 -33.50 -8.67
CA PHE A 25 -15.13 -34.40 -8.38
C PHE A 25 -15.00 -34.54 -6.86
N ALA A 26 -15.30 -35.76 -6.41
CA ALA A 26 -15.03 -36.23 -5.06
C ALA A 26 -13.52 -36.41 -4.88
N GLY A 27 -12.92 -35.76 -3.88
CA GLY A 27 -11.55 -36.00 -3.47
C GLY A 27 -11.45 -37.23 -2.55
N PRO A 28 -10.31 -37.92 -2.49
CA PRO A 28 -10.04 -38.89 -1.43
C PRO A 28 -9.49 -38.19 -0.20
N GLY A 29 -10.21 -38.28 0.89
CA GLY A 29 -9.73 -38.01 2.23
C GLY A 29 -8.94 -39.19 2.79
N GLU A 30 -8.20 -38.89 3.85
CA GLU A 30 -7.59 -39.85 4.77
C GLU A 30 -6.37 -40.65 4.25
N ASP A 31 -5.17 -40.08 4.52
CA ASP A 31 -4.00 -40.89 4.91
C ASP A 31 -2.77 -40.04 5.31
N TYR A 32 -2.89 -39.14 6.29
CA TYR A 32 -1.73 -38.44 6.85
C TYR A 32 -1.72 -38.35 8.38
N LYS A 33 -2.22 -39.39 9.06
CA LYS A 33 -2.21 -39.47 10.53
C LYS A 33 -1.68 -40.78 11.07
N LYS A 34 -0.56 -41.28 10.51
CA LYS A 34 0.12 -42.47 11.08
C LYS A 34 1.59 -42.53 10.66
N LYS A 35 2.41 -41.60 11.18
CA LYS A 35 3.88 -41.78 11.18
C LYS A 35 4.55 -40.77 12.14
N LEU A 36 4.17 -40.77 13.41
CA LEU A 36 4.89 -40.04 14.44
C LEU A 36 4.63 -40.69 15.81
N ASP A 37 4.89 -41.99 15.93
CA ASP A 37 5.03 -42.68 17.18
C ASP A 37 5.83 -43.96 16.95
N THR A 38 7.13 -43.86 16.98
CA THR A 38 8.06 -44.93 17.35
C THR A 38 9.48 -44.38 17.20
N GLN A 39 10.04 -43.89 18.26
CA GLN A 39 11.43 -44.02 18.64
C GLN A 39 11.71 -43.10 19.85
N ASN A 40 11.27 -43.59 20.99
CA ASN A 40 11.84 -43.20 22.26
C ASN A 40 12.16 -44.50 23.02
N SER A 41 13.42 -44.86 23.04
CA SER A 41 13.94 -45.83 24.04
C SER A 41 15.44 -45.67 24.19
N THR A 42 15.78 -45.11 25.35
CA THR A 42 16.96 -45.39 26.23
C THR A 42 18.37 -45.45 25.62
N ARG A 43 19.19 -44.48 26.12
CA ARG A 43 20.45 -44.82 26.82
C ARG A 43 20.97 -43.66 27.63
N GLU A 44 20.87 -43.75 28.93
CA GLU A 44 21.74 -43.05 29.91
C GLU A 44 23.16 -43.56 29.78
N THR A 45 24.14 -42.63 29.73
CA THR A 45 25.45 -42.84 30.33
C THR A 45 26.07 -41.48 30.69
N THR A 46 26.53 -41.42 31.88
CA THR A 46 27.14 -40.38 32.70
C THR A 46 28.42 -39.78 32.16
N GLU A 47 28.60 -38.47 32.51
CA GLU A 47 29.83 -37.75 32.88
C GLU A 47 30.94 -37.51 31.83
N ASN A 48 31.09 -36.21 31.45
CA ASN A 48 32.34 -35.50 31.79
C ASN A 48 32.18 -33.98 31.54
N VAL A 49 32.33 -33.23 32.63
CA VAL A 49 32.47 -31.75 32.62
C VAL A 49 33.92 -31.44 32.26
N SER A 50 34.18 -30.80 31.15
CA SER A 50 35.35 -29.96 30.98
C SER A 50 35.15 -28.91 29.89
N SER A 51 35.14 -27.66 30.34
CA SER A 51 35.54 -26.43 29.63
C SER A 51 35.56 -26.43 28.10
N PHE A 52 34.54 -25.83 27.50
CA PHE A 52 34.65 -25.23 26.17
C PHE A 52 34.51 -23.72 26.26
N SER A 53 35.67 -23.09 26.23
CA SER A 53 35.87 -21.69 25.96
C SER A 53 35.16 -21.23 24.68
N ASN A 54 34.62 -19.99 24.73
CA ASN A 54 34.08 -19.17 23.65
C ASN A 54 34.71 -19.46 22.28
N VAL A 55 33.98 -20.20 21.45
CA VAL A 55 34.20 -20.14 20.00
C VAL A 55 33.11 -19.19 19.47
N LYS A 56 33.49 -17.92 19.25
CA LYS A 56 32.78 -17.04 18.33
C LYS A 56 32.72 -17.79 17.00
N SER A 57 31.51 -18.21 16.61
CA SER A 57 31.27 -18.74 15.28
C SER A 57 31.31 -17.58 14.27
N ASP A 58 32.47 -17.25 13.77
CA ASP A 58 32.63 -16.47 12.55
C ASP A 58 32.24 -17.35 11.34
N LEU A 59 30.92 -17.59 11.19
CA LEU A 59 30.41 -17.98 9.88
C LEU A 59 30.49 -16.75 8.97
N PRO A 60 31.06 -16.84 7.75
CA PRO A 60 30.99 -15.74 6.82
C PRO A 60 29.54 -15.37 6.55
N SER A 61 29.15 -14.14 6.88
CA SER A 61 27.84 -13.60 6.58
C SER A 61 27.64 -13.62 5.06
N ASP A 62 26.50 -14.13 4.61
CA ASP A 62 26.12 -14.10 3.18
C ASP A 62 26.34 -12.67 2.63
N PRO A 63 27.07 -12.51 1.51
CA PRO A 63 27.34 -11.20 0.93
C PRO A 63 26.08 -10.37 0.64
N SER A 64 24.94 -11.03 0.34
CA SER A 64 23.64 -10.37 0.12
C SER A 64 23.09 -9.72 1.39
N VAL A 65 23.20 -10.38 2.54
CA VAL A 65 22.76 -9.86 3.85
C VAL A 65 23.62 -8.66 4.26
N SER A 66 24.92 -8.68 3.96
CA SER A 66 25.80 -7.56 4.26
C SER A 66 25.49 -6.33 3.38
N ALA A 67 25.14 -6.54 2.10
CA ALA A 67 24.79 -5.46 1.16
C ALA A 67 23.47 -4.80 1.53
N GLU A 68 22.45 -5.58 1.90
CA GLU A 68 21.14 -5.05 2.35
C GLU A 68 21.30 -4.23 3.63
N LYS A 69 22.03 -4.73 4.61
CA LYS A 69 22.33 -4.01 5.85
C LYS A 69 23.02 -2.66 5.57
N GLN A 70 24.02 -2.63 4.70
CA GLN A 70 24.71 -1.41 4.31
C GLN A 70 23.78 -0.42 3.60
N ARG A 71 22.86 -0.92 2.75
CA ARG A 71 21.82 -0.09 2.11
C ARG A 71 20.90 0.53 3.17
N ASP A 72 20.43 -0.25 4.11
CA ASP A 72 19.56 0.22 5.19
C ASP A 72 20.26 1.27 6.07
N GLU A 73 21.54 1.10 6.36
CA GLU A 73 22.34 2.08 7.11
C GLU A 73 22.46 3.42 6.34
N ARG A 74 22.69 3.38 5.01
CA ARG A 74 22.71 4.60 4.18
C ARG A 74 21.35 5.29 4.14
N ILE A 75 20.26 4.53 3.95
CA ILE A 75 18.89 5.06 3.95
C ILE A 75 18.57 5.68 5.31
N SER A 76 18.85 5.00 6.42
CA SER A 76 18.67 5.51 7.77
C SER A 76 19.36 6.86 7.98
N ALA A 77 20.63 6.96 7.60
CA ALA A 77 21.39 8.19 7.70
C ALA A 77 20.79 9.32 6.83
N ALA A 78 20.38 9.00 5.60
CA ALA A 78 19.76 9.96 4.69
C ALA A 78 18.42 10.46 5.21
N LEU A 79 17.53 9.57 5.69
CA LEU A 79 16.26 9.93 6.31
C LEU A 79 16.47 10.82 7.54
N SER A 80 17.40 10.46 8.42
CA SER A 80 17.69 11.26 9.64
C SER A 80 18.20 12.67 9.32
N ALA A 81 18.92 12.83 8.22
CA ALA A 81 19.45 14.12 7.78
C ALA A 81 18.42 14.98 7.02
N SER A 82 17.38 14.36 6.43
CA SER A 82 16.37 15.03 5.60
C SER A 82 15.51 16.02 6.40
N GLN A 83 14.91 17.01 5.71
CA GLN A 83 14.00 17.98 6.36
C GLN A 83 12.72 17.31 6.85
N VAL A 84 12.19 16.35 6.09
CA VAL A 84 11.03 15.54 6.48
C VAL A 84 11.38 14.67 7.68
N GLY A 85 12.52 13.98 7.65
CA GLY A 85 12.96 13.14 8.76
C GLY A 85 13.23 13.89 10.06
N LYS A 86 13.55 15.19 10.02
CA LYS A 86 13.65 16.01 11.24
C LYS A 86 12.31 16.25 11.91
N LYS A 87 11.22 16.32 11.14
CA LYS A 87 9.86 16.65 11.60
C LYS A 87 9.03 15.42 11.98
N GLU A 88 9.17 14.35 11.22
CA GLU A 88 8.33 13.18 11.36
C GLU A 88 8.91 12.16 12.34
N GLU A 89 8.05 11.32 12.92
CA GLU A 89 8.44 10.17 13.73
C GLU A 89 8.53 8.89 12.90
N GLN A 90 7.72 8.81 11.84
CA GLN A 90 7.70 7.67 10.93
C GLN A 90 7.76 8.11 9.47
N ILE A 91 8.42 7.30 8.64
CA ILE A 91 8.46 7.48 7.19
C ILE A 91 8.11 6.17 6.52
N LEU A 92 7.10 6.22 5.63
CA LEU A 92 6.86 5.23 4.60
C LEU A 92 7.73 5.60 3.40
N LEU A 93 8.69 4.76 3.03
CA LEU A 93 9.58 5.01 1.90
C LEU A 93 9.28 4.04 0.78
N LEU A 94 8.85 4.56 -0.38
CA LEU A 94 8.68 3.81 -1.62
C LEU A 94 9.93 3.94 -2.48
N LEU A 95 10.61 2.82 -2.71
CA LEU A 95 11.75 2.65 -3.63
C LEU A 95 11.64 1.28 -4.33
N ASP A 96 11.89 1.23 -5.63
CA ASP A 96 12.01 -0.02 -6.39
C ASP A 96 10.89 -1.03 -6.16
N HIS A 97 9.61 -0.60 -6.18
CA HIS A 97 8.43 -1.44 -5.88
C HIS A 97 8.43 -2.04 -4.45
N LYS A 98 9.19 -1.46 -3.55
CA LYS A 98 9.16 -1.77 -2.11
C LYS A 98 8.65 -0.58 -1.34
N LEU A 99 7.76 -0.84 -0.39
CA LEU A 99 7.28 0.14 0.59
C LEU A 99 7.83 -0.28 1.95
N SER A 100 8.74 0.50 2.51
CA SER A 100 9.31 0.25 3.83
C SER A 100 8.84 1.26 4.85
N LEU A 101 8.55 0.80 6.07
CA LEU A 101 8.23 1.64 7.22
C LEU A 101 9.47 1.82 8.09
N TRP A 102 9.82 3.07 8.32
CA TRP A 102 10.94 3.50 9.15
C TRP A 102 10.44 4.26 10.36
N ASP A 103 10.92 3.90 11.54
CA ASP A 103 10.56 4.49 12.83
C ASP A 103 11.75 5.22 13.43
N LYS A 104 11.53 6.43 13.96
CA LYS A 104 12.60 7.24 14.53
C LYS A 104 12.86 6.85 15.98
N LYS A 105 14.08 6.35 16.24
CA LYS A 105 14.55 5.97 17.57
C LYS A 105 15.83 6.72 17.89
N GLU A 106 15.85 7.47 18.98
CA GLU A 106 17.04 8.22 19.42
C GLU A 106 17.64 9.12 18.32
N GLY A 107 16.75 9.69 17.47
CA GLY A 107 17.15 10.57 16.36
C GLY A 107 17.56 9.89 15.07
N GLN A 108 17.61 8.56 15.02
CA GLN A 108 17.91 7.77 13.82
C GLN A 108 16.71 6.96 13.37
N TYR A 109 16.59 6.71 12.05
CA TYR A 109 15.53 5.89 11.51
C TYR A 109 15.94 4.42 11.46
N VAL A 110 15.07 3.54 11.95
CA VAL A 110 15.23 2.08 11.91
C VAL A 110 14.12 1.48 11.07
N LYS A 111 14.46 0.65 10.10
CA LYS A 111 13.48 -0.08 9.29
C LYS A 111 12.71 -1.06 10.16
N LEU A 112 11.38 -0.92 10.24
CA LEU A 112 10.49 -1.83 10.97
C LEU A 112 9.96 -2.94 10.09
N LYS A 113 9.54 -2.59 8.87
CA LYS A 113 8.89 -3.49 7.92
C LYS A 113 9.15 -3.07 6.49
N GLU A 114 8.99 -4.02 5.59
CA GLU A 114 9.01 -3.80 4.15
C GLU A 114 7.99 -4.71 3.47
N TRP A 115 7.30 -4.18 2.47
CA TRP A 115 6.28 -4.86 1.68
C TRP A 115 6.49 -4.62 0.19
N GLU A 116 6.05 -5.57 -0.64
CA GLU A 116 5.89 -5.31 -2.07
C GLU A 116 4.81 -4.25 -2.30
N CYS A 117 5.04 -3.37 -3.27
CA CYS A 117 4.07 -2.35 -3.64
C CYS A 117 4.05 -2.10 -5.15
N GLY A 118 2.90 -1.59 -5.61
CA GLY A 118 2.73 -1.05 -6.95
C GLY A 118 2.51 0.45 -6.92
N TYR A 119 2.50 1.04 -8.11
CA TYR A 119 2.21 2.46 -8.30
C TYR A 119 1.56 2.72 -9.66
N GLY A 120 1.45 3.95 -10.07
CA GLY A 120 0.81 4.35 -11.33
C GLY A 120 1.38 3.64 -12.56
N ARG A 121 0.53 3.14 -13.45
CA ARG A 121 0.90 2.39 -14.66
C ARG A 121 1.90 3.11 -15.58
N ASN A 122 2.00 4.42 -15.47
CA ASN A 122 2.95 5.25 -16.24
C ASN A 122 4.16 5.68 -15.38
N GLY A 123 4.42 4.98 -14.27
CA GLY A 123 5.59 5.18 -13.40
C GLY A 123 5.47 6.37 -12.45
N LEU A 124 6.62 6.83 -11.98
CA LEU A 124 6.75 7.97 -11.07
C LEU A 124 7.00 9.26 -11.86
N LYS A 125 6.46 10.38 -11.38
CA LYS A 125 6.63 11.70 -12.01
C LYS A 125 6.75 12.79 -10.95
N ALA A 126 7.61 13.78 -11.18
CA ALA A 126 7.75 14.90 -10.26
C ALA A 126 6.40 15.59 -10.02
N ALA A 127 6.09 15.84 -8.75
CA ALA A 127 4.78 16.31 -8.30
C ALA A 127 4.33 17.60 -8.99
N GLU A 128 5.28 18.50 -9.30
CA GLU A 128 5.05 19.83 -9.87
C GLU A 128 4.56 19.79 -11.33
N ILE A 129 4.99 18.77 -12.09
CA ILE A 129 4.70 18.63 -13.54
C ILE A 129 3.66 17.56 -13.86
N ARG A 130 3.11 16.90 -12.83
CA ARG A 130 2.02 15.94 -12.94
C ARG A 130 0.73 16.60 -13.41
N LYS A 131 -0.14 15.80 -14.04
CA LYS A 131 -1.50 16.22 -14.47
C LYS A 131 -2.53 15.17 -14.05
N GLU A 132 -3.76 15.64 -13.83
CA GLU A 132 -4.91 14.75 -13.62
C GLU A 132 -5.01 13.73 -14.77
N GLY A 133 -5.23 12.45 -14.41
CA GLY A 133 -5.43 11.38 -15.38
C GLY A 133 -4.18 10.90 -16.13
N ASP A 134 -2.97 11.40 -15.80
CA ASP A 134 -1.73 11.02 -16.51
C ASP A 134 -1.20 9.61 -16.12
N GLY A 135 -1.84 8.94 -15.16
CA GLY A 135 -1.50 7.58 -14.74
C GLY A 135 -0.18 7.44 -14.01
N THR A 136 0.42 8.57 -13.56
CA THR A 136 1.68 8.56 -12.81
C THR A 136 1.45 8.74 -11.33
N THR A 137 2.32 8.16 -10.49
CA THR A 137 2.36 8.46 -9.04
C THR A 137 3.30 9.65 -8.79
N PRO A 138 2.89 10.63 -7.96
CA PRO A 138 3.73 11.79 -7.69
C PRO A 138 4.98 11.41 -6.91
N LYS A 139 6.16 11.80 -7.39
CA LYS A 139 7.40 11.79 -6.60
C LYS A 139 7.40 12.93 -5.62
N GLY A 140 7.90 12.67 -4.42
CA GLY A 140 8.00 13.67 -3.37
C GLY A 140 7.79 13.11 -1.99
N ALA A 141 7.69 13.99 -1.02
CA ALA A 141 7.37 13.68 0.36
C ALA A 141 6.02 14.31 0.71
N PHE A 142 5.11 13.51 1.23
CA PHE A 142 3.72 13.92 1.50
C PHE A 142 3.27 13.40 2.86
N PRO A 143 2.50 14.18 3.65
CA PRO A 143 1.89 13.67 4.87
C PRO A 143 0.84 12.59 4.54
N ILE A 144 0.64 11.66 5.47
CA ILE A 144 -0.56 10.82 5.48
C ILE A 144 -1.65 11.57 6.25
N SER A 145 -2.73 11.93 5.57
CA SER A 145 -3.76 12.81 6.14
C SER A 145 -4.71 12.06 7.08
N PHE A 146 -5.15 10.86 6.68
CA PHE A 146 -6.04 9.99 7.45
C PHE A 146 -6.16 8.61 6.80
N ALA A 147 -6.63 7.63 7.57
CA ALA A 147 -7.05 6.34 7.07
C ALA A 147 -8.56 6.35 6.72
N PHE A 148 -8.96 5.54 5.75
CA PHE A 148 -10.37 5.40 5.40
C PHE A 148 -10.68 3.99 4.89
N GLY A 149 -11.96 3.62 4.91
CA GLY A 149 -12.41 2.29 4.47
C GLY A 149 -13.89 2.07 4.73
N PHE A 150 -14.36 0.84 4.56
CA PHE A 150 -15.79 0.51 4.71
C PHE A 150 -16.18 0.15 6.13
N ALA A 151 -15.26 -0.28 6.98
CA ALA A 151 -15.54 -0.58 8.37
C ALA A 151 -16.01 0.67 9.12
N GLU A 152 -16.87 0.49 10.13
CA GLU A 152 -17.27 1.59 11.01
C GLU A 152 -16.10 2.11 11.84
N LYS A 153 -15.18 1.20 12.19
CA LYS A 153 -13.97 1.46 12.95
C LYS A 153 -12.80 0.69 12.36
N GLU A 154 -11.59 1.24 12.45
CA GLU A 154 -10.35 0.57 12.03
C GLU A 154 -9.33 0.57 13.18
N ASN A 155 -8.51 -0.49 13.24
CA ASN A 155 -7.42 -0.58 14.21
C ASN A 155 -6.21 0.22 13.72
N THR A 156 -6.26 1.52 13.91
CA THR A 156 -5.19 2.44 13.54
C THR A 156 -5.10 3.61 14.52
N LYS A 157 -3.92 4.22 14.63
CA LYS A 157 -3.71 5.47 15.38
C LYS A 157 -4.01 6.72 14.55
N LEU A 158 -4.19 6.56 13.23
CA LEU A 158 -4.54 7.67 12.34
C LEU A 158 -6.00 8.10 12.54
N PRO A 159 -6.36 9.36 12.28
CA PRO A 159 -7.75 9.75 12.07
C PRO A 159 -8.38 8.83 11.02
N TYR A 160 -9.62 8.39 11.25
CA TYR A 160 -10.29 7.44 10.36
C TYR A 160 -11.62 7.98 9.85
N ARG A 161 -11.92 7.74 8.57
CA ARG A 161 -13.19 8.09 7.91
C ARG A 161 -13.83 6.87 7.29
N GLN A 162 -15.08 6.57 7.69
CA GLN A 162 -15.87 5.52 7.05
C GLN A 162 -16.38 5.97 5.68
N ILE A 163 -16.22 5.13 4.66
CA ILE A 163 -16.84 5.33 3.35
C ILE A 163 -18.34 5.05 3.46
N LYS A 164 -19.16 6.02 3.07
CA LYS A 164 -20.63 5.93 2.94
C LYS A 164 -21.01 5.95 1.46
N LYS A 165 -22.27 5.65 1.14
CA LYS A 165 -22.79 5.65 -0.24
C LYS A 165 -22.64 6.99 -0.96
N ASN A 166 -22.59 8.09 -0.21
CA ASN A 166 -22.47 9.45 -0.70
C ASN A 166 -21.08 10.07 -0.49
N SER A 167 -20.07 9.26 -0.17
CA SER A 167 -18.67 9.71 -0.05
C SER A 167 -18.02 9.78 -1.43
N VAL A 168 -17.49 10.96 -1.77
CA VAL A 168 -16.84 11.26 -3.04
C VAL A 168 -15.51 11.95 -2.78
N TRP A 169 -14.46 11.58 -3.51
CA TRP A 169 -13.28 12.41 -3.61
C TRP A 169 -13.43 13.31 -4.83
N SER A 170 -13.70 14.58 -4.59
CA SER A 170 -14.19 15.50 -5.61
C SER A 170 -13.10 15.99 -6.57
N ASP A 171 -13.44 16.08 -7.86
CA ASP A 171 -12.68 16.75 -8.90
C ASP A 171 -13.33 18.07 -9.39
N GLU A 172 -14.45 18.49 -8.76
CA GLU A 172 -15.08 19.77 -9.04
C GLU A 172 -14.15 20.93 -8.62
N LYS A 173 -14.10 21.98 -9.42
CA LYS A 173 -13.20 23.13 -9.22
C LYS A 173 -13.26 23.74 -7.82
N GLY A 174 -14.44 23.78 -7.20
CA GLY A 174 -14.66 24.37 -5.86
C GLY A 174 -14.28 23.45 -4.69
N SER A 175 -14.18 22.14 -4.93
CA SER A 175 -13.86 21.12 -3.93
C SER A 175 -12.81 20.13 -4.44
N TYR A 176 -12.00 20.57 -5.38
CA TYR A 176 -10.98 19.74 -6.02
C TYR A 176 -10.04 19.11 -5.00
N ASN A 177 -9.81 17.80 -5.17
CA ASN A 177 -8.93 17.00 -4.32
C ASN A 177 -9.34 16.98 -2.83
N GLN A 178 -10.66 16.99 -2.56
CA GLN A 178 -11.21 16.95 -1.22
C GLN A 178 -12.24 15.82 -1.07
N TRP A 179 -12.31 15.27 0.14
CA TRP A 179 -13.40 14.38 0.55
C TRP A 179 -14.68 15.15 0.75
N VAL A 180 -15.75 14.77 0.05
CA VAL A 180 -17.09 15.37 0.14
C VAL A 180 -18.11 14.28 0.46
N GLU A 181 -19.05 14.56 1.37
CA GLU A 181 -20.28 13.78 1.54
C GLU A 181 -21.46 14.58 0.99
N SER A 182 -22.14 14.06 -0.01
CA SER A 182 -23.21 14.81 -0.70
C SER A 182 -24.35 13.92 -1.15
N ASN A 183 -25.58 14.39 -0.93
CA ASN A 183 -26.78 13.73 -1.47
C ASN A 183 -27.10 14.14 -2.91
N ARG A 184 -26.45 15.19 -3.44
CA ARG A 184 -26.44 15.52 -4.88
C ARG A 184 -25.27 14.83 -5.56
N TYR A 185 -25.35 14.64 -6.86
CA TYR A 185 -24.17 14.21 -7.63
C TYR A 185 -23.05 15.25 -7.50
N VAL A 186 -21.85 14.77 -7.20
CA VAL A 186 -20.59 15.50 -7.20
C VAL A 186 -19.64 14.76 -8.11
N SER A 187 -19.01 15.48 -9.06
CA SER A 187 -18.00 14.89 -9.92
C SER A 187 -16.78 14.47 -9.12
N GLY A 188 -16.15 13.36 -9.54
CA GLY A 188 -14.99 12.80 -8.88
C GLY A 188 -15.11 11.31 -8.64
N GLU A 189 -14.22 10.80 -7.81
CA GLU A 189 -14.14 9.38 -7.51
C GLU A 189 -15.18 8.99 -6.47
N GLN A 190 -16.19 8.21 -6.91
CA GLN A 190 -17.27 7.70 -6.06
C GLN A 190 -16.71 6.55 -5.20
N LEU A 191 -16.25 6.86 -4.00
CA LEU A 191 -15.46 5.93 -3.15
C LEU A 191 -16.21 4.62 -2.85
N TRP A 192 -17.54 4.68 -2.78
CA TRP A 192 -18.38 3.51 -2.56
C TRP A 192 -18.25 2.42 -3.63
N ASN A 193 -17.81 2.75 -4.82
CA ASN A 193 -17.70 1.81 -5.95
C ASN A 193 -16.46 0.91 -5.88
N TYR A 194 -15.46 1.25 -5.05
CA TYR A 194 -14.16 0.59 -5.00
C TYR A 194 -14.03 -0.35 -3.79
N LYS A 195 -14.97 -1.31 -3.66
CA LYS A 195 -15.13 -2.19 -2.49
C LYS A 195 -13.88 -2.97 -2.10
N ILE A 196 -13.09 -3.41 -3.08
CA ILE A 196 -11.86 -4.17 -2.87
C ILE A 196 -10.71 -3.22 -2.55
N CYS A 197 -10.44 -2.29 -3.47
CA CYS A 197 -9.27 -1.42 -3.35
C CYS A 197 -9.34 -0.49 -2.14
N TYR A 198 -10.54 0.01 -1.79
CA TYR A 198 -10.75 0.92 -0.67
C TYR A 198 -11.39 0.26 0.55
N GLU A 199 -11.31 -1.09 0.64
CA GLU A 199 -11.68 -1.77 1.89
C GLU A 199 -10.92 -1.16 3.07
N LYS A 200 -9.64 -0.83 2.85
CA LYS A 200 -8.74 -0.10 3.74
C LYS A 200 -7.78 0.74 2.90
N ALA A 201 -7.61 2.01 3.24
CA ALA A 201 -6.74 2.91 2.50
C ALA A 201 -6.23 4.07 3.36
N LEU A 202 -5.17 4.73 2.89
CA LEU A 202 -4.58 5.93 3.45
C LEU A 202 -4.63 7.07 2.44
N ALA A 203 -5.07 8.24 2.85
CA ALA A 203 -5.06 9.44 2.02
C ALA A 203 -3.68 10.09 2.05
N ILE A 204 -3.00 10.13 0.91
CA ILE A 204 -1.72 10.81 0.71
C ILE A 204 -1.97 12.30 0.45
N GLY A 205 -1.33 13.17 1.22
CA GLY A 205 -1.53 14.62 1.20
C GLY A 205 -0.91 15.33 -0.01
N PHE A 206 -0.84 14.64 -1.18
CA PHE A 206 -0.42 15.25 -2.43
C PHE A 206 -1.43 16.29 -2.92
N ASN A 207 -0.94 17.45 -3.37
CA ASN A 207 -1.74 18.53 -3.96
C ASN A 207 -2.93 18.98 -3.09
N GLN A 208 -2.72 19.07 -1.77
CA GLN A 208 -3.76 19.46 -0.81
C GLN A 208 -3.51 20.86 -0.23
N ASN A 209 -2.26 21.31 -0.15
CA ASN A 209 -1.93 22.62 0.43
C ASN A 209 -0.69 23.25 -0.23
N PRO A 210 -0.84 24.23 -1.13
CA PRO A 210 -2.10 24.66 -1.74
C PRO A 210 -2.60 23.68 -2.81
N VAL A 211 -3.91 23.62 -3.00
CA VAL A 211 -4.53 22.83 -4.09
C VAL A 211 -4.32 23.56 -5.42
N VAL A 212 -3.84 22.82 -6.42
CA VAL A 212 -3.72 23.29 -7.81
C VAL A 212 -4.63 22.44 -8.69
N TYR A 213 -5.68 23.05 -9.23
CA TYR A 213 -6.66 22.39 -10.08
C TYR A 213 -6.00 21.76 -11.33
N GLY A 214 -6.33 20.48 -11.60
CA GLY A 214 -5.80 19.73 -12.74
C GLY A 214 -4.38 19.17 -12.56
N ARG A 215 -3.72 19.37 -11.39
CA ARG A 215 -2.40 18.76 -11.09
C ARG A 215 -2.52 17.29 -10.73
N GLY A 216 -3.67 16.86 -10.29
CA GLY A 216 -3.99 15.51 -9.86
C GLY A 216 -4.68 15.49 -8.51
N SER A 217 -5.60 14.54 -8.36
CA SER A 217 -6.42 14.31 -7.16
C SER A 217 -6.44 12.82 -6.82
N ALA A 218 -7.05 12.46 -5.69
CA ALA A 218 -7.30 11.08 -5.27
C ALA A 218 -6.04 10.19 -5.31
N ILE A 219 -4.94 10.65 -4.72
CA ILE A 219 -3.72 9.86 -4.55
C ILE A 219 -3.74 9.20 -3.18
N PHE A 220 -3.84 7.87 -3.17
CA PHE A 220 -3.97 7.05 -1.97
C PHE A 220 -2.88 5.97 -1.91
N LEU A 221 -2.70 5.39 -0.73
CA LEU A 221 -2.11 4.08 -0.55
C LEU A 221 -3.26 3.13 -0.23
N HIS A 222 -3.50 2.10 -1.06
CA HIS A 222 -4.66 1.23 -0.94
C HIS A 222 -4.36 -0.22 -1.31
N ILE A 223 -5.31 -1.12 -1.10
CA ILE A 223 -5.21 -2.54 -1.47
C ILE A 223 -5.20 -2.64 -3.00
N LYS A 224 -4.24 -3.39 -3.56
CA LYS A 224 -4.17 -3.61 -5.01
C LYS A 224 -5.43 -4.27 -5.57
N ALA A 225 -5.70 -4.07 -6.85
CA ALA A 225 -6.72 -4.85 -7.55
C ALA A 225 -6.30 -6.34 -7.64
N PRO A 226 -7.25 -7.28 -7.75
CA PRO A 226 -6.95 -8.71 -7.71
C PRO A 226 -5.90 -9.17 -8.73
N ASP A 227 -5.90 -8.58 -9.90
CA ASP A 227 -5.15 -8.98 -11.08
C ASP A 227 -4.00 -8.04 -11.48
N THR A 228 -3.80 -6.93 -10.76
CA THR A 228 -2.73 -5.98 -11.07
C THR A 228 -2.20 -5.24 -9.86
N TRP A 229 -0.92 -4.93 -9.90
CA TRP A 229 -0.25 -4.01 -8.97
C TRP A 229 -0.36 -2.55 -9.42
N GLU A 230 -0.62 -2.34 -10.71
CA GLU A 230 -0.67 -1.00 -11.28
C GLU A 230 -1.96 -0.25 -10.90
N SER A 231 -1.85 1.06 -10.81
CA SER A 231 -2.95 1.98 -10.52
C SER A 231 -3.03 3.12 -11.53
N SER A 232 -3.98 4.03 -11.34
CA SER A 232 -4.05 5.29 -12.09
C SER A 232 -3.21 6.42 -11.46
N GLY A 233 -2.41 6.11 -10.44
CA GLY A 233 -1.54 7.06 -9.75
C GLY A 233 -1.39 6.82 -8.24
N CYS A 234 -2.20 5.96 -7.66
CA CYS A 234 -2.09 5.56 -6.26
C CYS A 234 -0.91 4.61 -6.03
N VAL A 235 -0.52 4.44 -4.78
CA VAL A 235 0.36 3.36 -4.32
C VAL A 235 -0.50 2.18 -3.90
N THR A 236 -0.09 0.96 -4.23
CA THR A 236 -0.85 -0.26 -3.94
C THR A 236 -0.03 -1.27 -3.17
N VAL A 237 -0.69 -1.99 -2.26
CA VAL A 237 -0.10 -3.09 -1.47
C VAL A 237 -1.06 -4.26 -1.38
N GLU A 238 -0.59 -5.42 -0.96
CA GLU A 238 -1.46 -6.55 -0.62
C GLU A 238 -2.37 -6.21 0.57
N LYS A 239 -3.53 -6.87 0.66
CA LYS A 239 -4.48 -6.67 1.77
C LYS A 239 -3.84 -6.93 3.14
N SER A 240 -3.11 -8.03 3.28
CA SER A 240 -2.40 -8.35 4.53
C SER A 240 -1.37 -7.30 4.91
N SER A 241 -0.66 -6.75 3.91
CA SER A 241 0.30 -5.65 4.12
C SER A 241 -0.38 -4.37 4.59
N MET A 242 -1.55 -4.04 4.03
CA MET A 242 -2.35 -2.88 4.46
C MET A 242 -2.87 -3.05 5.88
N GLU A 243 -3.34 -4.25 6.24
CA GLU A 243 -3.82 -4.57 7.59
C GLU A 243 -2.70 -4.44 8.63
N GLU A 244 -1.51 -4.97 8.34
CA GLU A 244 -0.35 -4.81 9.21
C GLU A 244 0.08 -3.34 9.31
N LEU A 245 0.19 -2.63 8.19
CA LEU A 245 0.62 -1.23 8.10
C LEU A 245 -0.26 -0.32 8.95
N LEU A 246 -1.59 -0.46 8.88
CA LEU A 246 -2.53 0.35 9.65
C LEU A 246 -2.32 0.25 11.17
N THR A 247 -1.87 -0.89 11.67
CA THR A 247 -1.58 -1.08 13.10
C THR A 247 -0.27 -0.45 13.56
N LEU A 248 0.68 -0.27 12.63
CA LEU A 248 2.05 0.18 12.90
C LEU A 248 2.21 1.70 12.77
N VAL A 249 1.48 2.34 11.85
CA VAL A 249 1.61 3.78 11.59
C VAL A 249 0.97 4.64 12.68
N ASN A 250 1.55 5.83 12.90
CA ASN A 250 1.03 6.85 13.82
C ASN A 250 0.72 8.16 13.09
N GLU A 251 0.21 9.16 13.81
CA GLU A 251 -0.22 10.45 13.23
C GLU A 251 0.94 11.33 12.69
N LYS A 252 2.20 10.99 13.04
CA LYS A 252 3.39 11.70 12.56
C LYS A 252 4.13 10.89 11.50
N VAL A 253 3.37 10.33 10.55
CA VAL A 253 3.89 9.58 9.41
C VAL A 253 3.75 10.39 8.13
N SER A 254 4.83 10.43 7.35
CA SER A 254 4.82 10.90 5.97
C SER A 254 5.23 9.78 5.02
N ILE A 255 4.80 9.85 3.77
CA ILE A 255 5.28 8.96 2.71
C ILE A 255 6.27 9.70 1.81
N MET A 256 7.42 9.09 1.54
CA MET A 256 8.37 9.53 0.53
C MET A 256 8.30 8.56 -0.65
N ILE A 257 8.01 9.07 -1.83
CA ILE A 257 7.88 8.33 -3.08
C ILE A 257 9.01 8.79 -4.00
N LEU A 258 10.03 7.97 -4.18
CA LEU A 258 11.29 8.35 -4.81
C LEU A 258 11.74 7.33 -5.86
N GLN A 259 12.55 7.77 -6.82
CA GLN A 259 13.12 6.90 -7.85
C GLN A 259 14.33 6.11 -7.35
N ASN A 260 15.12 6.72 -6.46
CA ASN A 260 16.33 6.13 -5.89
C ASN A 260 16.63 6.74 -4.51
N GLU A 261 17.59 6.12 -3.78
CA GLU A 261 17.94 6.52 -2.42
C GLU A 261 18.65 7.89 -2.33
N GLU A 262 19.29 8.34 -3.39
CA GLU A 262 19.97 9.64 -3.43
C GLU A 262 18.99 10.81 -3.36
N GLU A 263 17.77 10.62 -3.85
CA GLU A 263 16.70 11.64 -3.81
C GLU A 263 16.22 11.96 -2.38
N ILE A 264 16.46 11.08 -1.39
CA ILE A 264 16.04 11.29 0.01
C ILE A 264 16.55 12.64 0.55
N LYS A 265 17.78 13.02 0.17
CA LYS A 265 18.45 14.23 0.66
C LYS A 265 17.78 15.53 0.19
N ALA A 266 16.95 15.46 -0.86
CA ALA A 266 16.26 16.63 -1.41
C ALA A 266 15.03 17.03 -0.56
N TYR A 267 14.58 16.21 0.35
CA TYR A 267 13.39 16.37 1.19
C TYR A 267 13.79 16.44 2.67
#